data_dac0278e17081eb0557a21b6fc7c066c
#
_entry.id   dac0278e17081eb0557a21b6fc7c066c
#
_cell.length_a   1.000
_cell.length_b   1.000
_cell.length_c   1.000
_cell.angle_alpha   90.00
_cell.angle_beta   90.00
_cell.angle_gamma   90.00
#
_symmetry.space_group_name_H-M   'P 1'
#
loop_
_entity.id
_entity.type
_entity.pdbx_description
1 polymer ?
#
loop_
_entity_poly.entity_id
_entity_poly.type
_entity_poly.pdbx_seq_one_letter_code
_entity_poly.pdbx_strand_id
1 'polypeptide(L)'
;MKRIEAISIIAREADSQGALLVGNIGYPSRELFAVGDRASNFYMLGSMGLASSIGLGLALALPKWRVIAIDGDGAVLMNLGTLATLADQDPDNYLLVILDNGCYGSTGSQPTCTSRRADLAKLAVGAGVSEVKVAATAGEVRSDMAKKGVLVVKVEIGNADVPVIELSSEEIIERFMARSAQPSPSS
;
A
#
# COMPACT_ATOMS: atom_id res chain seq x y z
N MET A 1 -13.38 10.20 1.13
CA MET A 1 -12.95 10.27 -0.29
C MET A 1 -13.05 8.89 -0.92
N LYS A 2 -13.19 8.80 -2.23
CA LYS A 2 -13.16 7.51 -2.94
C LYS A 2 -11.76 6.90 -2.89
N ARG A 3 -11.67 5.54 -2.93
CA ARG A 3 -10.39 4.84 -2.90
C ARG A 3 -9.46 5.24 -4.06
N ILE A 4 -9.98 5.36 -5.27
CA ILE A 4 -9.19 5.77 -6.44
C ILE A 4 -8.63 7.20 -6.31
N GLU A 5 -9.31 8.09 -5.61
CA GLU A 5 -8.80 9.45 -5.32
C GLU A 5 -7.60 9.38 -4.37
N ALA A 6 -7.71 8.55 -3.32
CA ALA A 6 -6.59 8.30 -2.41
C ALA A 6 -5.40 7.68 -3.15
N ILE A 7 -5.63 6.65 -3.96
CA ILE A 7 -4.59 6.00 -4.77
C ILE A 7 -3.94 6.98 -5.75
N SER A 8 -4.72 7.88 -6.37
CA SER A 8 -4.17 8.91 -7.26
C SER A 8 -3.22 9.87 -6.54
N ILE A 9 -3.51 10.22 -5.30
CA ILE A 9 -2.62 11.05 -4.47
C ILE A 9 -1.35 10.25 -4.12
N ILE A 10 -1.52 9.04 -3.62
CA ILE A 10 -0.41 8.14 -3.25
C ILE A 10 0.52 7.92 -4.44
N ALA A 11 -0.02 7.64 -5.64
CA ALA A 11 0.76 7.41 -6.85
C ALA A 11 1.60 8.64 -7.25
N ARG A 12 1.03 9.85 -7.17
CA ARG A 12 1.75 11.10 -7.47
C ARG A 12 2.85 11.40 -6.48
N GLU A 13 2.55 11.24 -5.18
CA GLU A 13 3.54 11.47 -4.12
C GLU A 13 4.67 10.42 -4.19
N ALA A 14 4.33 9.16 -4.49
CA ALA A 14 5.31 8.10 -4.70
C ALA A 14 6.20 8.40 -5.93
N ASP A 15 5.63 8.93 -7.01
CA ASP A 15 6.37 9.33 -8.20
C ASP A 15 7.35 10.48 -7.91
N SER A 16 6.88 11.52 -7.22
CA SER A 16 7.73 12.66 -6.83
C SER A 16 8.90 12.25 -5.92
N GLN A 17 8.73 11.19 -5.13
CA GLN A 17 9.77 10.62 -4.26
C GLN A 17 10.62 9.55 -4.97
N GLY A 18 10.32 9.22 -6.22
CA GLY A 18 10.96 8.12 -6.94
C GLY A 18 10.75 6.75 -6.28
N ALA A 19 9.67 6.57 -5.53
CA ALA A 19 9.42 5.39 -4.73
C ALA A 19 9.05 4.14 -5.55
N LEU A 20 9.40 2.98 -5.02
CA LEU A 20 8.82 1.69 -5.42
C LEU A 20 7.46 1.53 -4.74
N LEU A 21 6.44 1.12 -5.51
CA LEU A 21 5.10 0.84 -5.00
C LEU A 21 4.79 -0.65 -5.09
N VAL A 22 4.24 -1.21 -4.01
CA VAL A 22 3.67 -2.57 -3.99
C VAL A 22 2.16 -2.45 -3.78
N GLY A 23 1.39 -2.76 -4.81
CA GLY A 23 -0.08 -2.73 -4.78
C GLY A 23 -0.68 -4.08 -4.39
N ASN A 24 -1.62 -4.08 -3.43
CA ASN A 24 -2.40 -5.27 -3.06
C ASN A 24 -3.24 -5.77 -4.24
N ILE A 25 -3.61 -7.05 -4.20
CA ILE A 25 -4.44 -7.70 -5.23
C ILE A 25 -5.79 -7.00 -5.45
N GLY A 26 -6.36 -7.24 -6.62
CA GLY A 26 -7.73 -6.82 -6.96
C GLY A 26 -7.84 -5.33 -7.32
N TYR A 27 -8.89 -4.68 -6.85
CA TYR A 27 -9.19 -3.29 -7.22
C TYR A 27 -8.11 -2.28 -6.84
N PRO A 28 -7.40 -2.36 -5.71
CA PRO A 28 -6.33 -1.42 -5.43
C PRO A 28 -5.23 -1.40 -6.50
N SER A 29 -4.80 -2.57 -6.98
CA SER A 29 -3.83 -2.65 -8.08
C SER A 29 -4.41 -2.18 -9.42
N ARG A 30 -5.67 -2.52 -9.73
CA ARG A 30 -6.33 -2.07 -10.96
C ARG A 30 -6.50 -0.55 -10.97
N GLU A 31 -6.92 0.05 -9.87
CA GLU A 31 -7.04 1.50 -9.72
C GLU A 31 -5.67 2.19 -9.79
N LEU A 32 -4.63 1.61 -9.17
CA LEU A 32 -3.25 2.11 -9.27
C LEU A 32 -2.74 2.08 -10.72
N PHE A 33 -3.00 1.00 -11.45
CA PHE A 33 -2.66 0.88 -12.86
C PHE A 33 -3.38 1.94 -13.71
N ALA A 34 -4.67 2.12 -13.48
CA ALA A 34 -5.50 3.07 -14.22
C ALA A 34 -5.12 4.55 -13.97
N VAL A 35 -4.68 4.91 -12.77
CA VAL A 35 -4.29 6.30 -12.46
C VAL A 35 -2.87 6.64 -12.91
N GLY A 36 -2.00 5.64 -13.12
CA GLY A 36 -0.64 5.86 -13.63
C GLY A 36 0.23 4.62 -13.51
N ASP A 37 0.34 3.85 -14.60
CA ASP A 37 1.26 2.72 -14.66
C ASP A 37 2.72 3.18 -14.74
N ARG A 38 3.58 2.51 -13.97
CA ARG A 38 5.02 2.74 -13.95
C ARG A 38 5.78 1.45 -13.71
N ALA A 39 7.00 1.34 -14.24
CA ALA A 39 7.88 0.20 -13.97
C ALA A 39 8.25 0.04 -12.49
N SER A 40 8.12 1.10 -11.68
CA SER A 40 8.29 1.09 -10.22
C SER A 40 7.06 0.61 -9.44
N ASN A 41 5.97 0.25 -10.13
CA ASN A 41 4.77 -0.32 -9.51
C ASN A 41 4.77 -1.85 -9.66
N PHE A 42 4.70 -2.55 -8.55
CA PHE A 42 4.48 -3.99 -8.50
C PHE A 42 3.00 -4.27 -8.19
N TYR A 43 2.33 -4.95 -9.09
CA TYR A 43 0.91 -5.30 -8.97
C TYR A 43 0.78 -6.76 -8.57
N MET A 44 0.27 -7.01 -7.36
CA MET A 44 0.04 -8.38 -6.91
C MET A 44 -1.16 -9.00 -7.63
N LEU A 45 -0.99 -10.24 -8.10
CA LEU A 45 -2.03 -11.03 -8.78
C LEU A 45 -2.70 -12.03 -7.85
N GLY A 46 -2.11 -12.30 -6.70
CA GLY A 46 -2.58 -13.25 -5.69
C GLY A 46 -2.03 -12.90 -4.31
N SER A 47 -2.10 -13.86 -3.38
CA SER A 47 -1.48 -13.74 -2.05
C SER A 47 -1.99 -12.55 -1.24
N MET A 48 -3.31 -12.43 -1.11
CA MET A 48 -3.94 -11.40 -0.27
C MET A 48 -3.33 -11.37 1.13
N GLY A 49 -3.01 -10.18 1.62
CA GLY A 49 -2.38 -9.96 2.93
C GLY A 49 -0.84 -9.92 2.90
N LEU A 50 -0.20 -10.09 1.74
CA LEU A 50 1.26 -10.09 1.66
C LEU A 50 1.87 -8.81 1.05
N ALA A 51 1.09 -7.84 0.60
CA ALA A 51 1.63 -6.59 0.06
C ALA A 51 2.51 -5.86 1.09
N SER A 52 2.04 -5.80 2.33
CA SER A 52 2.77 -5.22 3.46
C SER A 52 4.11 -5.93 3.72
N SER A 53 4.12 -7.27 3.72
CA SER A 53 5.34 -8.08 3.95
C SER A 53 6.33 -7.97 2.79
N ILE A 54 5.84 -7.99 1.55
CA ILE A 54 6.68 -7.84 0.35
C ILE A 54 7.32 -6.45 0.35
N GLY A 55 6.55 -5.40 0.60
CA GLY A 55 7.05 -4.04 0.69
C GLY A 55 8.10 -3.87 1.79
N LEU A 56 7.87 -4.44 2.98
CA LEU A 56 8.83 -4.43 4.07
C LEU A 56 10.13 -5.15 3.69
N GLY A 57 10.03 -6.34 3.08
CA GLY A 57 11.19 -7.08 2.60
C GLY A 57 12.01 -6.31 1.55
N LEU A 58 11.34 -5.62 0.63
CA LEU A 58 11.99 -4.73 -0.34
C LEU A 58 12.69 -3.55 0.34
N ALA A 59 12.06 -2.91 1.32
CA ALA A 59 12.67 -1.79 2.04
C ALA A 59 13.95 -2.21 2.78
N LEU A 60 13.95 -3.38 3.40
CA LEU A 60 15.13 -3.94 4.07
C LEU A 60 16.25 -4.31 3.08
N ALA A 61 15.89 -4.88 1.92
CA ALA A 61 16.85 -5.28 0.90
C ALA A 61 17.41 -4.09 0.10
N LEU A 62 16.66 -3.01 -0.01
CA LEU A 62 16.95 -1.84 -0.84
C LEU A 62 16.93 -0.54 0.00
N PRO A 63 17.86 -0.35 0.96
CA PRO A 63 17.79 0.74 1.94
C PRO A 63 17.89 2.15 1.35
N LYS A 64 18.36 2.28 0.11
CA LYS A 64 18.43 3.56 -0.63
C LYS A 64 17.13 3.90 -1.36
N TRP A 65 16.19 2.94 -1.48
CA TRP A 65 14.93 3.14 -2.14
C TRP A 65 13.85 3.49 -1.13
N ARG A 66 13.04 4.49 -1.43
CA ARG A 66 11.75 4.65 -0.76
C ARG A 66 10.83 3.53 -1.22
N VAL A 67 10.18 2.82 -0.30
CA VAL A 67 9.22 1.76 -0.59
C VAL A 67 7.89 2.08 0.07
N ILE A 68 6.81 2.00 -0.70
CA ILE A 68 5.45 2.22 -0.23
C ILE A 68 4.62 0.98 -0.59
N ALA A 69 4.00 0.34 0.39
CA ALA A 69 3.03 -0.71 0.16
C ALA A 69 1.61 -0.14 0.30
N ILE A 70 0.73 -0.46 -0.63
CA ILE A 70 -0.70 -0.15 -0.58
C ILE A 70 -1.43 -1.45 -0.29
N ASP A 71 -2.09 -1.52 0.86
CA ASP A 71 -2.85 -2.70 1.26
C ASP A 71 -4.30 -2.32 1.62
N GLY A 72 -5.20 -3.28 1.67
CA GLY A 72 -6.57 -3.09 2.14
C GLY A 72 -6.70 -3.50 3.61
N ASP A 73 -7.70 -2.95 4.29
CA ASP A 73 -8.02 -3.30 5.68
C ASP A 73 -8.22 -4.81 5.86
N GLY A 74 -9.03 -5.44 5.02
CA GLY A 74 -9.26 -6.89 5.06
C GLY A 74 -8.02 -7.72 4.74
N ALA A 75 -7.11 -7.20 3.92
CA ALA A 75 -5.86 -7.87 3.59
C ALA A 75 -4.87 -7.82 4.78
N VAL A 76 -4.70 -6.66 5.39
CA VAL A 76 -3.86 -6.51 6.60
C VAL A 76 -4.36 -7.37 7.75
N LEU A 77 -5.70 -7.49 7.92
CA LEU A 77 -6.29 -8.36 8.94
C LEU A 77 -5.96 -9.84 8.75
N MET A 78 -5.64 -10.28 7.52
CA MET A 78 -5.19 -11.66 7.25
C MET A 78 -3.73 -11.91 7.68
N ASN A 79 -2.93 -10.87 7.84
CA ASN A 79 -1.49 -10.98 8.14
C ASN A 79 -1.02 -9.90 9.13
N LEU A 80 -1.71 -9.79 10.26
CA LEU A 80 -1.39 -8.81 11.31
C LEU A 80 0.03 -8.96 11.87
N GLY A 81 0.63 -10.16 11.77
CA GLY A 81 2.01 -10.39 12.20
C GLY A 81 3.04 -9.50 11.51
N THR A 82 2.75 -9.02 10.29
CA THR A 82 3.63 -8.06 9.60
C THR A 82 3.80 -6.76 10.36
N LEU A 83 2.77 -6.31 11.12
CA LEU A 83 2.88 -5.09 11.94
C LEU A 83 3.93 -5.23 13.04
N ALA A 84 4.03 -6.42 13.65
CA ALA A 84 5.05 -6.69 14.67
C ALA A 84 6.46 -6.74 14.04
N THR A 85 6.60 -7.35 12.87
CA THR A 85 7.88 -7.36 12.13
C THR A 85 8.27 -5.95 11.68
N LEU A 86 7.30 -5.14 11.23
CA LEU A 86 7.53 -3.73 10.88
C LEU A 86 8.01 -2.93 12.09
N ALA A 87 7.38 -3.14 13.25
CA ALA A 87 7.76 -2.47 14.49
C ALA A 87 9.18 -2.84 14.95
N ASP A 88 9.56 -4.12 14.84
CA ASP A 88 10.87 -4.63 15.22
C ASP A 88 11.99 -4.10 14.30
N GLN A 89 11.74 -4.05 12.99
CA GLN A 89 12.72 -3.61 12.00
C GLN A 89 12.78 -2.08 11.83
N ASP A 90 11.69 -1.39 12.03
CA ASP A 90 11.46 0.08 11.96
C ASP A 90 12.26 0.80 10.84
N PRO A 91 12.20 0.36 9.57
CA PRO A 91 13.01 0.94 8.50
C PRO A 91 12.55 2.36 8.13
N ASP A 92 13.50 3.30 8.00
CA ASP A 92 13.21 4.71 7.69
C ASP A 92 12.65 4.93 6.27
N ASN A 93 12.86 3.98 5.37
CA ASN A 93 12.49 4.06 3.96
C ASN A 93 11.16 3.37 3.61
N TYR A 94 10.38 2.91 4.60
CA TYR A 94 9.14 2.18 4.37
C TYR A 94 7.89 2.89 4.89
N LEU A 95 6.83 2.87 4.09
CA LEU A 95 5.48 3.28 4.49
C LEU A 95 4.46 2.22 4.07
N LEU A 96 3.70 1.71 5.02
CA LEU A 96 2.50 0.91 4.76
C LEU A 96 1.27 1.83 4.76
N VAL A 97 0.64 1.97 3.59
CA VAL A 97 -0.64 2.67 3.44
C VAL A 97 -1.77 1.64 3.44
N ILE A 98 -2.68 1.74 4.40
CA ILE A 98 -3.83 0.86 4.54
C ILE A 98 -5.10 1.60 4.10
N LEU A 99 -5.69 1.18 2.99
CA LEU A 99 -6.95 1.73 2.50
C LEU A 99 -8.11 1.03 3.23
N ASP A 100 -8.67 1.70 4.22
CA ASP A 100 -9.73 1.15 5.09
C ASP A 100 -11.11 1.65 4.61
N ASN A 101 -11.83 0.78 3.90
CA ASN A 101 -13.22 0.99 3.49
C ASN A 101 -14.21 0.14 4.29
N GLY A 102 -13.77 -0.66 5.26
CA GLY A 102 -14.61 -1.51 6.08
C GLY A 102 -15.23 -2.70 5.35
N CYS A 103 -14.81 -3.04 4.12
CA CYS A 103 -15.41 -4.15 3.38
C CYS A 103 -14.45 -4.88 2.41
N TYR A 104 -14.80 -6.12 2.08
CA TYR A 104 -14.16 -6.92 1.04
C TYR A 104 -14.78 -6.61 -0.33
N GLY A 105 -14.36 -5.52 -0.97
CA GLY A 105 -14.97 -4.98 -2.19
C GLY A 105 -14.90 -5.90 -3.42
N SER A 106 -13.97 -6.86 -3.47
CA SER A 106 -13.79 -7.76 -4.63
C SER A 106 -14.69 -9.00 -4.61
N THR A 107 -15.30 -9.34 -3.46
CA THR A 107 -16.03 -10.60 -3.28
C THR A 107 -17.50 -10.44 -2.86
N GLY A 108 -18.03 -9.20 -2.92
CA GLY A 108 -19.43 -8.94 -2.60
C GLY A 108 -19.65 -7.97 -1.44
N SER A 109 -18.65 -7.16 -1.12
CA SER A 109 -18.70 -6.08 -0.11
C SER A 109 -19.10 -6.55 1.30
N GLN A 110 -18.72 -7.77 1.66
CA GLN A 110 -18.89 -8.26 3.03
C GLN A 110 -18.12 -7.35 4.00
N PRO A 111 -18.70 -7.05 5.18
CA PRO A 111 -18.03 -6.18 6.16
C PRO A 111 -16.77 -6.83 6.70
N THR A 112 -15.68 -6.07 6.78
CA THR A 112 -14.48 -6.47 7.51
C THR A 112 -14.66 -6.19 9.01
N CYS A 113 -13.72 -6.66 9.84
CA CYS A 113 -13.74 -6.35 11.27
C CYS A 113 -13.55 -4.85 11.56
N THR A 114 -12.94 -4.09 10.65
CA THR A 114 -12.72 -2.64 10.81
C THR A 114 -14.01 -1.83 10.69
N SER A 115 -15.05 -2.38 10.03
CA SER A 115 -16.38 -1.79 10.00
C SER A 115 -17.10 -1.80 11.37
N ARG A 116 -16.56 -2.52 12.35
CA ARG A 116 -17.19 -2.72 13.67
C ARG A 116 -16.27 -2.35 14.83
N ARG A 117 -15.31 -3.20 15.17
CA ARG A 117 -14.50 -3.09 16.41
C ARG A 117 -13.00 -3.01 16.17
N ALA A 118 -12.48 -3.58 15.11
CA ALA A 118 -11.06 -3.55 14.85
C ALA A 118 -10.64 -2.14 14.39
N ASP A 119 -9.55 -1.65 14.97
CA ASP A 119 -8.95 -0.36 14.63
C ASP A 119 -7.49 -0.62 14.25
N LEU A 120 -7.21 -0.54 12.95
CA LEU A 120 -5.88 -0.87 12.43
C LEU A 120 -4.79 0.09 12.91
N ALA A 121 -5.12 1.36 13.18
CA ALA A 121 -4.15 2.27 13.77
C ALA A 121 -3.79 1.86 15.20
N LYS A 122 -4.77 1.48 16.01
CA LYS A 122 -4.52 0.96 17.37
C LYS A 122 -3.79 -0.37 17.36
N LEU A 123 -4.09 -1.24 16.40
CA LEU A 123 -3.37 -2.51 16.22
C LEU A 123 -1.90 -2.27 15.85
N ALA A 124 -1.62 -1.32 14.96
CA ALA A 124 -0.25 -0.94 14.61
C ALA A 124 0.52 -0.34 15.80
N VAL A 125 -0.12 0.56 16.56
CA VAL A 125 0.46 1.11 17.80
C VAL A 125 0.68 -0.01 18.82
N GLY A 126 -0.29 -0.90 19.00
CA GLY A 126 -0.18 -2.04 19.94
C GLY A 126 0.90 -3.05 19.53
N ALA A 127 1.21 -3.17 18.25
CA ALA A 127 2.33 -3.95 17.73
C ALA A 127 3.69 -3.27 17.94
N GLY A 128 3.72 -1.99 18.34
CA GLY A 128 4.95 -1.24 18.59
C GLY A 128 5.43 -0.37 17.41
N VAL A 129 4.62 -0.18 16.35
CA VAL A 129 5.01 0.69 15.23
C VAL A 129 5.21 2.13 15.72
N SER A 130 6.38 2.69 15.43
CA SER A 130 6.84 3.99 15.94
C SER A 130 6.03 5.18 15.39
N GLU A 131 5.65 5.14 14.13
CA GLU A 131 4.88 6.19 13.47
C GLU A 131 3.58 5.61 12.88
N VAL A 132 2.45 6.02 13.44
CA VAL A 132 1.11 5.63 12.97
C VAL A 132 0.26 6.88 12.77
N LYS A 133 -0.32 7.02 11.58
CA LYS A 133 -1.21 8.13 11.21
C LYS A 133 -2.55 7.61 10.70
N VAL A 134 -3.56 8.45 10.83
CA VAL A 134 -4.88 8.21 10.23
C VAL A 134 -5.24 9.44 9.40
N ALA A 135 -5.63 9.22 8.15
CA ALA A 135 -6.05 10.26 7.22
C ALA A 135 -7.46 9.97 6.69
N ALA A 136 -8.25 11.02 6.51
CA ALA A 136 -9.58 10.98 5.92
C ALA A 136 -9.73 11.97 4.75
N THR A 137 -8.80 12.90 4.61
CA THR A 137 -8.81 13.96 3.59
C THR A 137 -7.58 13.87 2.67
N ALA A 138 -7.72 14.42 1.47
CA ALA A 138 -6.64 14.49 0.48
C ALA A 138 -5.39 15.22 1.00
N GLY A 139 -5.61 16.28 1.82
CA GLY A 139 -4.53 17.05 2.43
C GLY A 139 -3.72 16.23 3.43
N GLU A 140 -4.40 15.50 4.32
CA GLU A 140 -3.78 14.61 5.30
C GLU A 140 -2.99 13.49 4.61
N VAL A 141 -3.58 12.82 3.61
CA VAL A 141 -2.85 11.78 2.86
C VAL A 141 -1.57 12.36 2.28
N ARG A 142 -1.64 13.50 1.59
CA ARG A 142 -0.46 14.13 0.98
C ARG A 142 0.61 14.47 2.02
N SER A 143 0.23 15.05 3.15
CA SER A 143 1.17 15.48 4.19
C SER A 143 1.91 14.29 4.84
N ASP A 144 1.25 13.12 4.91
CA ASP A 144 1.79 11.96 5.60
C ASP A 144 2.55 10.98 4.68
N MET A 145 2.50 11.19 3.36
CA MET A 145 3.23 10.33 2.39
C MET A 145 4.76 10.37 2.51
N ALA A 146 5.32 11.42 3.12
CA ALA A 146 6.75 11.52 3.38
C ALA A 146 7.19 10.81 4.68
N LYS A 147 6.24 10.32 5.49
CA LYS A 147 6.51 9.65 6.77
C LYS A 147 6.86 8.17 6.56
N LYS A 148 7.42 7.52 7.59
CA LYS A 148 7.59 6.07 7.67
C LYS A 148 6.44 5.42 8.46
N GLY A 149 6.47 4.11 8.61
CA GLY A 149 5.55 3.38 9.48
C GLY A 149 4.22 3.04 8.82
N VAL A 150 3.10 3.41 9.44
CA VAL A 150 1.74 3.04 8.99
C VAL A 150 0.86 4.27 8.82
N LEU A 151 0.23 4.39 7.66
CA LEU A 151 -0.81 5.37 7.36
C LEU A 151 -2.14 4.66 7.06
N VAL A 152 -3.12 4.79 7.93
CA VAL A 152 -4.48 4.29 7.70
C VAL A 152 -5.30 5.38 7.01
N VAL A 153 -5.74 5.12 5.78
CA VAL A 153 -6.55 6.06 5.00
C VAL A 153 -7.99 5.59 4.98
N LYS A 154 -8.89 6.37 5.56
CA LYS A 154 -10.33 6.09 5.54
C LYS A 154 -10.91 6.46 4.17
N VAL A 155 -11.45 5.46 3.48
CA VAL A 155 -12.04 5.63 2.14
C VAL A 155 -13.47 5.11 2.11
N GLU A 156 -14.23 5.59 1.13
CA GLU A 156 -15.61 5.17 0.92
C GLU A 156 -15.69 3.73 0.40
N ILE A 157 -16.78 3.05 0.73
CA ILE A 157 -17.11 1.75 0.14
C ILE A 157 -17.39 1.94 -1.35
N GLY A 158 -16.81 1.10 -2.19
CA GLY A 158 -17.04 1.09 -3.63
C GLY A 158 -15.77 0.77 -4.42
N ASN A 159 -15.99 0.43 -5.68
CA ASN A 159 -14.94 0.13 -6.65
C ASN A 159 -15.07 1.11 -7.81
N ALA A 160 -13.96 1.62 -8.33
CA ALA A 160 -13.98 2.39 -9.55
C ALA A 160 -14.22 1.47 -10.77
N ASP A 161 -14.83 2.00 -11.78
CA ASP A 161 -14.97 1.31 -13.08
C ASP A 161 -13.63 1.44 -13.83
N VAL A 162 -12.76 0.47 -13.62
CA VAL A 162 -11.41 0.43 -14.22
C VAL A 162 -11.16 -0.95 -14.82
N PRO A 163 -10.41 -1.03 -15.94
CA PRO A 163 -10.12 -2.30 -16.61
C PRO A 163 -9.27 -3.24 -15.72
N VAL A 164 -9.20 -4.50 -16.14
CA VAL A 164 -8.23 -5.46 -15.59
C VAL A 164 -6.84 -5.05 -16.10
N ILE A 165 -5.81 -5.31 -15.30
CA ILE A 165 -4.42 -5.10 -15.68
C ILE A 165 -4.07 -6.10 -16.80
N GLU A 166 -3.61 -5.59 -17.93
CA GLU A 166 -3.30 -6.41 -19.10
C GLU A 166 -1.87 -7.00 -19.09
N LEU A 167 -1.03 -6.59 -18.14
CA LEU A 167 0.32 -7.11 -17.97
C LEU A 167 0.30 -8.55 -17.46
N SER A 168 1.13 -9.41 -18.03
CA SER A 168 1.40 -10.75 -17.48
C SER A 168 2.21 -10.67 -16.18
N SER A 169 2.24 -11.78 -15.43
CA SER A 169 3.05 -11.89 -14.21
C SER A 169 4.54 -11.67 -14.49
N GLU A 170 5.02 -12.18 -15.62
CA GLU A 170 6.39 -12.06 -16.09
C GLU A 170 6.73 -10.61 -16.38
N GLU A 171 5.88 -9.90 -17.15
CA GLU A 171 6.07 -8.48 -17.46
C GLU A 171 6.09 -7.61 -16.20
N ILE A 172 5.21 -7.87 -15.25
CA ILE A 172 5.17 -7.12 -13.97
C ILE A 172 6.49 -7.28 -13.23
N ILE A 173 6.97 -8.52 -13.07
CA ILE A 173 8.20 -8.77 -12.30
C ILE A 173 9.45 -8.29 -13.02
N GLU A 174 9.56 -8.52 -14.33
CA GLU A 174 10.72 -8.10 -15.13
C GLU A 174 10.88 -6.57 -15.11
N ARG A 175 9.81 -5.82 -15.35
CA ARG A 175 9.80 -4.36 -15.30
C ARG A 175 10.21 -3.83 -13.95
N PHE A 176 9.62 -4.40 -12.89
CA PHE A 176 9.87 -3.96 -11.53
C PHE A 176 11.30 -4.27 -11.09
N MET A 177 11.81 -5.46 -11.37
CA MET A 177 13.19 -5.84 -11.07
C MET A 177 14.20 -4.99 -11.84
N ALA A 178 13.97 -4.77 -13.14
CA ALA A 178 14.82 -3.90 -13.95
C ALA A 178 14.87 -2.47 -13.39
N ARG A 179 13.74 -1.95 -12.90
CA ARG A 179 13.69 -0.61 -12.28
C ARG A 179 14.37 -0.57 -10.92
N SER A 180 14.16 -1.55 -10.07
CA SER A 180 14.74 -1.61 -8.72
C SER A 180 16.26 -1.85 -8.71
N ALA A 181 16.80 -2.43 -9.78
CA ALA A 181 18.25 -2.63 -9.97
C ALA A 181 18.99 -1.35 -10.38
N GLN A 182 18.29 -0.29 -10.84
CA GLN A 182 18.89 1.01 -11.15
C GLN A 182 19.22 1.79 -9.88
N PRO A 183 20.09 2.81 -9.97
CA PRO A 183 20.30 3.73 -8.85
C PRO A 183 18.97 4.37 -8.40
N SER A 184 18.82 4.53 -7.08
CA SER A 184 17.65 5.22 -6.54
C SER A 184 17.71 6.71 -6.93
N PRO A 185 16.56 7.35 -7.20
CA PRO A 185 16.52 8.78 -7.55
C PRO A 185 17.04 9.71 -6.46
N SER A 186 17.17 9.21 -5.24
CA SER A 186 17.64 9.96 -4.06
C SER A 186 19.15 9.82 -3.80
N SER A 187 19.90 9.20 -4.71
CA SER A 187 21.34 8.94 -4.59
C SER A 187 22.20 9.89 -5.40
#